data_2d1f81fec507d7fbcb773ed9459e3ea1
#
_entry.id   2d1f81fec507d7fbcb773ed9459e3ea1
#
_cell.length_a   1.000
_cell.length_b   1.000
_cell.length_c   1.000
_cell.angle_alpha   90.00
_cell.angle_beta   90.00
_cell.angle_gamma   90.00
#
_symmetry.space_group_name_H-M   'P 1'
#
loop_
_entity.id
_entity.type
_entity.pdbx_description
1 polymer ?
#
loop_
_entity_poly.entity_id
_entity_poly.type
_entity_poly.pdbx_seq_one_letter_code
_entity_poly.pdbx_strand_id
1 'polypeptide(L)'
;LSATPIPRTLQQSLLGIRDISRIETPPTTRKPINTFVEFFSWKRSLEIIEKEVLRGGQVYFLHNHIQSIDYYTDRLRGFFPRESVGCIHGQQDSKKLEKNLLAFFGGDISILVCSTIIESGLDVTNANCIIINNPQNLGLSQLYQIRGRVGRGVRQAFCFLCIPKKHILLPNAFER
;
A
#
# COMPACT_ATOMS: atom_id res chain seq x y z
N LEU A 1 8.98 -10.39 16.04
CA LEU A 1 7.83 -10.72 15.21
C LEU A 1 8.04 -10.15 13.81
N SER A 2 7.82 -10.93 12.77
CA SER A 2 7.92 -10.49 11.36
C SER A 2 6.88 -11.23 10.52
N ALA A 3 6.16 -10.49 9.69
CA ALA A 3 5.25 -11.06 8.70
C ALA A 3 6.00 -11.63 7.48
N THR A 4 7.22 -11.15 7.26
CA THR A 4 8.11 -11.56 6.17
C THR A 4 9.51 -11.73 6.75
N PRO A 5 9.89 -12.94 7.21
CA PRO A 5 11.20 -13.15 7.80
C PRO A 5 12.29 -12.84 6.77
N ILE A 6 13.19 -11.92 7.11
CA ILE A 6 14.36 -11.61 6.30
C ILE A 6 15.29 -12.84 6.33
N PRO A 7 16.05 -13.12 5.27
CA PRO A 7 16.96 -14.27 5.21
C PRO A 7 17.86 -14.42 6.44
N ARG A 8 18.36 -13.30 6.98
CA ARG A 8 19.20 -13.30 8.19
C ARG A 8 18.47 -13.82 9.44
N THR A 9 17.20 -13.41 9.65
CA THR A 9 16.39 -13.87 10.79
C THR A 9 16.03 -15.34 10.65
N LEU A 10 15.70 -15.77 9.43
CA LEU A 10 15.43 -17.17 9.11
C LEU A 10 16.68 -18.02 9.31
N GLN A 11 17.83 -17.54 8.85
CA GLN A 11 19.11 -18.23 9.03
C GLN A 11 19.50 -18.39 10.50
N GLN A 12 19.29 -17.37 11.34
CA GLN A 12 19.52 -17.46 12.79
C GLN A 12 18.62 -18.49 13.47
N SER A 13 17.39 -18.63 12.98
CA SER A 13 16.46 -19.63 13.50
C SER A 13 16.80 -21.04 13.05
N LEU A 14 17.22 -21.23 11.79
CA LEU A 14 17.69 -22.54 11.29
C LEU A 14 18.98 -23.02 11.99
N LEU A 15 19.80 -22.08 12.48
CA LEU A 15 21.00 -22.38 13.26
C LEU A 15 20.68 -22.62 14.78
N GLY A 16 19.40 -22.66 15.16
CA GLY A 16 19.02 -22.89 16.56
C GLY A 16 19.31 -21.73 17.52
N ILE A 17 19.69 -20.54 16.98
CA ILE A 17 19.99 -19.35 17.80
C ILE A 17 18.70 -18.67 18.28
N ARG A 18 17.58 -18.92 17.60
CA ARG A 18 16.25 -18.36 17.94
C ARG A 18 15.15 -19.38 17.67
N ASP A 19 14.18 -19.45 18.57
CA ASP A 19 12.97 -20.24 18.38
C ASP A 19 12.06 -19.63 17.30
N ILE A 20 11.41 -20.49 16.54
CA ILE A 20 10.41 -20.10 15.53
C ILE A 20 9.04 -20.57 15.97
N SER A 21 8.11 -19.63 16.12
CA SER A 21 6.69 -19.94 16.19
C SER A 21 6.01 -19.45 14.90
N ARG A 22 5.29 -20.32 14.21
CA ARG A 22 4.53 -19.99 13.01
C ARG A 22 3.05 -19.86 13.33
N ILE A 23 2.44 -18.77 12.84
CA ILE A 23 0.99 -18.61 12.85
C ILE A 23 0.54 -18.94 11.43
N GLU A 24 0.01 -20.13 11.21
CA GLU A 24 -0.35 -20.65 9.89
C GLU A 24 -1.84 -20.44 9.55
N THR A 25 -2.69 -20.33 10.58
CA THR A 25 -4.13 -20.19 10.39
C THR A 25 -4.53 -18.71 10.35
N PRO A 26 -4.98 -18.19 9.21
CA PRO A 26 -5.52 -16.84 9.15
C PRO A 26 -6.86 -16.77 9.89
N PRO A 27 -7.27 -15.59 10.39
CA PRO A 27 -8.62 -15.40 10.92
C PRO A 27 -9.68 -15.81 9.87
N THR A 28 -10.72 -16.50 10.30
CA THR A 28 -11.77 -17.07 9.41
C THR A 28 -12.53 -16.01 8.60
N THR A 29 -12.51 -14.76 9.06
CA THR A 29 -13.17 -13.61 8.39
C THR A 29 -12.30 -12.95 7.34
N ARG A 30 -11.00 -13.25 7.28
CA ARG A 30 -10.07 -12.56 6.37
C ARG A 30 -10.12 -13.17 4.98
N LYS A 31 -10.54 -12.38 4.00
CA LYS A 31 -10.50 -12.76 2.59
C LYS A 31 -9.10 -12.58 2.00
N PRO A 32 -8.65 -13.46 1.08
CA PRO A 32 -7.41 -13.26 0.35
C PRO A 32 -7.42 -11.91 -0.41
N ILE A 33 -6.26 -11.26 -0.46
CA ILE A 33 -6.10 -10.01 -1.20
C ILE A 33 -5.89 -10.34 -2.68
N ASN A 34 -6.79 -9.91 -3.55
CA ASN A 34 -6.63 -10.06 -5.00
C ASN A 34 -5.54 -9.11 -5.49
N THR A 35 -4.47 -9.67 -6.04
CA THR A 35 -3.32 -8.91 -6.48
C THR A 35 -3.21 -8.93 -8.01
N PHE A 36 -3.07 -7.76 -8.61
CA PHE A 36 -2.96 -7.55 -10.05
C PHE A 36 -1.64 -6.84 -10.36
N VAL A 37 -0.99 -7.26 -11.44
CA VAL A 37 0.18 -6.59 -12.00
C VAL A 37 -0.23 -6.01 -13.34
N GLU A 38 -0.13 -4.70 -13.50
CA GLU A 38 -0.55 -4.01 -14.72
C GLU A 38 0.36 -2.82 -15.04
N PHE A 39 0.32 -2.35 -16.29
CA PHE A 39 1.01 -1.11 -16.63
C PHE A 39 0.28 0.09 -16.04
N PHE A 40 1.05 1.04 -15.49
CA PHE A 40 0.47 2.27 -14.95
C PHE A 40 -0.34 3.02 -16.02
N SER A 41 -1.57 3.35 -15.68
CA SER A 41 -2.47 4.17 -16.47
C SER A 41 -3.33 5.03 -15.55
N TRP A 42 -3.33 6.33 -15.77
CA TRP A 42 -4.19 7.24 -15.01
C TRP A 42 -5.66 6.86 -15.12
N LYS A 43 -6.15 6.60 -16.35
CA LYS A 43 -7.53 6.19 -16.57
C LYS A 43 -7.89 4.97 -15.70
N ARG A 44 -7.04 3.94 -15.75
CA ARG A 44 -7.26 2.72 -14.97
C ARG A 44 -7.20 2.95 -13.46
N SER A 45 -6.21 3.74 -13.00
CA SER A 45 -6.09 4.07 -11.57
C SER A 45 -7.31 4.82 -11.06
N LEU A 46 -7.84 5.79 -11.84
CA LEU A 46 -9.04 6.55 -11.48
C LEU A 46 -10.28 5.64 -11.39
N GLU A 47 -10.48 4.74 -12.37
CA GLU A 47 -11.58 3.76 -12.34
C GLU A 47 -11.53 2.84 -11.11
N ILE A 48 -10.32 2.43 -10.71
CA ILE A 48 -10.11 1.60 -9.52
C ILE A 48 -10.48 2.37 -8.25
N ILE A 49 -9.98 3.60 -8.13
CA ILE A 49 -10.22 4.47 -6.98
C ILE A 49 -11.72 4.77 -6.86
N GLU A 50 -12.34 5.20 -7.95
CA GLU A 50 -13.78 5.51 -8.00
C GLU A 50 -14.64 4.33 -7.53
N LYS A 51 -14.37 3.13 -8.05
CA LYS A 51 -15.08 1.92 -7.64
C LYS A 51 -14.93 1.62 -6.15
N GLU A 52 -13.75 1.85 -5.59
CA GLU A 52 -13.51 1.60 -4.17
C GLU A 52 -14.23 2.63 -3.30
N VAL A 53 -14.15 3.92 -3.67
CA VAL A 53 -14.81 5.02 -2.95
C VAL A 53 -16.33 4.88 -3.01
N LEU A 54 -16.89 4.55 -4.18
CA LEU A 54 -18.33 4.34 -4.36
C LEU A 54 -18.89 3.20 -3.49
N ARG A 55 -18.10 2.16 -3.21
CA ARG A 55 -18.51 1.11 -2.28
C ARG A 55 -18.24 1.45 -0.80
N GLY A 56 -17.82 2.69 -0.51
CA GLY A 56 -17.54 3.19 0.83
C GLY A 56 -16.22 2.67 1.42
N GLY A 57 -15.26 2.25 0.59
CA GLY A 57 -13.92 1.86 1.00
C GLY A 57 -12.93 3.02 0.90
N GLN A 58 -11.72 2.79 1.43
CA GLN A 58 -10.62 3.74 1.36
C GLN A 58 -9.46 3.17 0.56
N VAL A 59 -8.69 4.06 -0.07
CA VAL A 59 -7.61 3.70 -0.99
C VAL A 59 -6.28 4.26 -0.52
N TYR A 60 -5.26 3.40 -0.46
CA TYR A 60 -3.87 3.83 -0.45
C TYR A 60 -3.35 3.97 -1.88
N PHE A 61 -2.82 5.13 -2.21
CA PHE A 61 -2.04 5.34 -3.43
C PHE A 61 -0.57 5.51 -3.05
N LEU A 62 0.20 4.42 -3.15
CA LEU A 62 1.60 4.43 -2.77
C LEU A 62 2.48 4.89 -3.93
N HIS A 63 3.25 5.94 -3.68
CA HIS A 63 4.25 6.46 -4.60
C HIS A 63 5.56 6.75 -3.85
N ASN A 64 6.57 5.90 -4.07
CA ASN A 64 7.82 5.93 -3.30
C ASN A 64 8.85 6.95 -3.82
N HIS A 65 8.39 8.07 -4.39
CA HIS A 65 9.25 9.14 -4.90
C HIS A 65 8.77 10.48 -4.36
N ILE A 66 9.36 10.94 -3.25
CA ILE A 66 8.89 12.12 -2.50
C ILE A 66 8.85 13.38 -3.39
N GLN A 67 9.85 13.55 -4.28
CA GLN A 67 9.92 14.71 -5.17
C GLN A 67 8.74 14.85 -6.14
N SER A 68 8.03 13.76 -6.43
CA SER A 68 6.89 13.75 -7.34
C SER A 68 5.56 13.39 -6.66
N ILE A 69 5.54 13.16 -5.35
CA ILE A 69 4.33 12.73 -4.64
C ILE A 69 3.22 13.80 -4.69
N ASP A 70 3.61 15.06 -4.61
CA ASP A 70 2.66 16.19 -4.68
C ASP A 70 1.99 16.26 -6.05
N TYR A 71 2.70 15.98 -7.15
CA TYR A 71 2.11 15.90 -8.48
C TYR A 71 0.98 14.86 -8.55
N TYR A 72 1.19 13.67 -7.98
CA TYR A 72 0.14 12.64 -7.95
C TYR A 72 -1.02 13.04 -7.06
N THR A 73 -0.72 13.68 -5.92
CA THR A 73 -1.73 14.18 -4.99
C THR A 73 -2.62 15.23 -5.62
N ASP A 74 -2.03 16.25 -6.24
CA ASP A 74 -2.77 17.35 -6.86
C ASP A 74 -3.57 16.87 -8.07
N ARG A 75 -3.01 15.93 -8.83
CA ARG A 75 -3.74 15.33 -9.93
C ARG A 75 -4.95 14.53 -9.46
N LEU A 76 -4.85 13.77 -8.38
CA LEU A 76 -6.00 13.07 -7.79
C LEU A 76 -7.04 14.05 -7.25
N ARG A 77 -6.64 15.15 -6.62
CA ARG A 77 -7.55 16.21 -6.17
C ARG A 77 -8.33 16.87 -7.30
N GLY A 78 -7.74 16.94 -8.49
CA GLY A 78 -8.44 17.43 -9.68
C GLY A 78 -9.53 16.49 -10.20
N PHE A 79 -9.40 15.18 -9.95
CA PHE A 79 -10.37 14.19 -10.40
C PHE A 79 -11.42 13.83 -9.33
N PHE A 80 -11.09 13.99 -8.05
CA PHE A 80 -11.95 13.64 -6.91
C PHE A 80 -12.19 14.85 -6.00
N PRO A 81 -12.85 15.92 -6.46
CA PRO A 81 -13.05 17.13 -5.65
C PRO A 81 -14.02 16.92 -4.47
N ARG A 82 -14.85 15.86 -4.54
CA ARG A 82 -15.82 15.53 -3.47
C ARG A 82 -15.23 14.60 -2.41
N GLU A 83 -14.21 13.84 -2.75
CA GLU A 83 -13.50 12.95 -1.86
C GLU A 83 -12.28 13.64 -1.31
N SER A 84 -12.05 13.49 -0.03
CA SER A 84 -10.87 14.07 0.59
C SER A 84 -9.63 13.26 0.18
N VAL A 85 -8.65 13.93 -0.43
CA VAL A 85 -7.36 13.36 -0.82
C VAL A 85 -6.28 13.90 0.11
N GLY A 86 -5.75 13.04 0.96
CA GLY A 86 -4.61 13.32 1.84
C GLY A 86 -3.28 12.91 1.23
N CYS A 87 -2.20 13.51 1.73
CA CYS A 87 -0.84 13.15 1.37
C CYS A 87 0.02 13.02 2.63
N ILE A 88 0.82 11.93 2.70
CA ILE A 88 1.78 11.72 3.79
C ILE A 88 3.12 11.22 3.23
N HIS A 89 4.23 11.82 3.68
CA HIS A 89 5.59 11.38 3.38
C HIS A 89 6.58 11.85 4.45
N GLY A 90 7.76 11.22 4.53
CA GLY A 90 8.72 11.40 5.62
C GLY A 90 9.37 12.78 5.74
N GLN A 91 9.20 13.66 4.76
CA GLN A 91 9.73 15.03 4.80
C GLN A 91 8.69 16.05 5.24
N GLN A 92 7.47 15.61 5.56
CA GLN A 92 6.42 16.50 6.06
C GLN A 92 6.59 16.79 7.55
N ASP A 93 6.07 17.96 7.96
CA ASP A 93 5.92 18.28 9.37
C ASP A 93 5.06 17.23 10.09
N SER A 94 5.49 16.83 11.29
CA SER A 94 4.85 15.77 12.08
C SER A 94 3.38 16.04 12.38
N LYS A 95 3.02 17.30 12.64
CA LYS A 95 1.62 17.70 12.90
C LYS A 95 0.73 17.51 11.68
N LYS A 96 1.25 17.86 10.48
CA LYS A 96 0.52 17.69 9.22
C LYS A 96 0.35 16.21 8.88
N LEU A 97 1.39 15.41 9.10
CA LEU A 97 1.37 13.97 8.92
C LEU A 97 0.33 13.32 9.84
N GLU A 98 0.38 13.62 11.14
CA GLU A 98 -0.56 13.09 12.12
C GLU A 98 -2.01 13.48 11.81
N LYS A 99 -2.25 14.76 11.45
CA LYS A 99 -3.57 15.22 11.03
C LYS A 99 -4.15 14.44 9.87
N ASN A 100 -3.35 14.22 8.81
CA ASN A 100 -3.80 13.46 7.64
C ASN A 100 -4.02 11.98 7.96
N LEU A 101 -3.20 11.41 8.83
CA LEU A 101 -3.41 10.04 9.31
C LEU A 101 -4.71 9.90 10.10
N LEU A 102 -4.95 10.78 11.08
CA LEU A 102 -6.16 10.74 11.88
C LEU A 102 -7.41 10.93 11.01
N ALA A 103 -7.38 11.87 10.05
CA ALA A 103 -8.47 12.07 9.11
C ALA A 103 -8.71 10.83 8.21
N PHE A 104 -7.66 10.12 7.82
CA PHE A 104 -7.79 8.87 7.06
C PHE A 104 -8.33 7.73 7.95
N PHE A 105 -7.92 7.63 9.20
CA PHE A 105 -8.47 6.67 10.17
C PHE A 105 -9.94 6.94 10.46
N GLY A 106 -10.32 8.20 10.58
CA GLY A 106 -11.70 8.62 10.83
C GLY A 106 -12.64 8.46 9.61
N GLY A 107 -12.07 8.24 8.41
CA GLY A 107 -12.84 8.14 7.18
C GLY A 107 -13.11 9.48 6.47
N ASP A 108 -12.60 10.60 7.01
CA ASP A 108 -12.73 11.94 6.41
C ASP A 108 -11.90 12.06 5.12
N ILE A 109 -10.85 11.25 4.98
CA ILE A 109 -10.04 11.10 3.79
C ILE A 109 -10.33 9.73 3.18
N SER A 110 -10.75 9.70 1.93
CA SER A 110 -11.03 8.46 1.20
C SER A 110 -9.81 7.95 0.42
N ILE A 111 -8.91 8.84 0.01
CA ILE A 111 -7.71 8.53 -0.77
C ILE A 111 -6.49 9.08 -0.05
N LEU A 112 -5.57 8.20 0.35
CA LEU A 112 -4.31 8.60 0.97
C LEU A 112 -3.15 8.32 0.04
N VAL A 113 -2.56 9.40 -0.49
CA VAL A 113 -1.29 9.33 -1.24
C VAL A 113 -0.16 9.25 -0.23
N CYS A 114 0.72 8.26 -0.37
CA CYS A 114 1.74 8.03 0.64
C CYS A 114 3.03 7.45 0.06
N SER A 115 4.13 7.70 0.76
CA SER A 115 5.38 6.95 0.57
C SER A 115 5.38 5.68 1.43
N THR A 116 6.51 4.98 1.53
CA THR A 116 6.66 3.74 2.31
C THR A 116 6.45 3.87 3.83
N ILE A 117 6.15 5.06 4.35
CA ILE A 117 5.86 5.31 5.78
C ILE A 117 4.74 4.40 6.32
N ILE A 118 3.81 3.94 5.47
CA ILE A 118 2.76 3.00 5.89
C ILE A 118 3.27 1.63 6.33
N GLU A 119 4.58 1.36 6.26
CA GLU A 119 5.18 0.13 6.81
C GLU A 119 5.04 0.03 8.34
N SER A 120 4.87 1.15 9.06
CA SER A 120 4.76 1.18 10.52
C SER A 120 3.32 1.12 11.00
N GLY A 121 2.86 -0.11 11.36
CA GLY A 121 1.80 -0.34 12.34
C GLY A 121 0.39 0.22 12.12
N LEU A 122 0.10 0.91 11.01
CA LEU A 122 -1.19 1.51 10.75
C LEU A 122 -2.26 0.45 10.46
N ASP A 123 -3.32 0.44 11.25
CA ASP A 123 -4.46 -0.46 11.07
C ASP A 123 -5.71 0.31 10.66
N VAL A 124 -6.02 0.32 9.35
CA VAL A 124 -7.22 0.95 8.82
C VAL A 124 -8.14 -0.13 8.27
N THR A 125 -9.17 -0.45 9.02
CA THR A 125 -10.10 -1.56 8.70
C THR A 125 -10.83 -1.33 7.38
N ASN A 126 -11.09 -0.07 7.02
CA ASN A 126 -11.84 0.30 5.82
C ASN A 126 -10.96 0.50 4.57
N ALA A 127 -9.63 0.43 4.70
CA ALA A 127 -8.71 0.47 3.57
C ALA A 127 -8.66 -0.90 2.88
N ASN A 128 -9.39 -1.03 1.79
CA ASN A 128 -9.52 -2.29 1.06
C ASN A 128 -8.89 -2.26 -0.33
N CYS A 129 -8.33 -1.14 -0.74
CA CYS A 129 -7.61 -1.01 -2.00
C CYS A 129 -6.25 -0.36 -1.80
N ILE A 130 -5.24 -0.91 -2.46
CA ILE A 130 -3.92 -0.29 -2.55
C ILE A 130 -3.43 -0.31 -3.98
N ILE A 131 -3.01 0.85 -4.47
CA ILE A 131 -2.32 1.03 -5.75
C ILE A 131 -0.86 1.35 -5.45
N ILE A 132 0.06 0.51 -5.91
CA ILE A 132 1.49 0.69 -5.73
C ILE A 132 2.09 1.12 -7.07
N ASN A 133 2.45 2.38 -7.16
CA ASN A 133 3.08 2.94 -8.35
C ASN A 133 4.60 2.72 -8.31
N ASN A 134 5.15 2.19 -9.39
CA ASN A 134 6.56 1.79 -9.51
C ASN A 134 7.00 0.73 -8.48
N PRO A 135 6.31 -0.43 -8.39
CA PRO A 135 6.61 -1.48 -7.42
C PRO A 135 8.02 -2.09 -7.61
N GLN A 136 8.61 -1.99 -8.81
CA GLN A 136 9.96 -2.47 -9.11
C GLN A 136 11.06 -1.79 -8.26
N ASN A 137 10.78 -0.62 -7.68
CA ASN A 137 11.69 0.11 -6.81
C ASN A 137 11.63 -0.39 -5.34
N LEU A 138 10.78 -1.37 -5.04
CA LEU A 138 10.57 -1.93 -3.71
C LEU A 138 11.09 -3.37 -3.66
N GLY A 139 11.61 -3.75 -2.52
CA GLY A 139 11.96 -5.15 -2.25
C GLY A 139 10.72 -6.03 -2.12
N LEU A 140 10.84 -7.32 -2.43
CA LEU A 140 9.72 -8.27 -2.35
C LEU A 140 9.10 -8.32 -0.95
N SER A 141 9.92 -8.33 0.09
CA SER A 141 9.44 -8.32 1.49
C SER A 141 8.64 -7.04 1.81
N GLN A 142 9.07 -5.88 1.30
CA GLN A 142 8.34 -4.63 1.45
C GLN A 142 6.99 -4.69 0.74
N LEU A 143 6.94 -5.23 -0.50
CA LEU A 143 5.69 -5.39 -1.24
C LEU A 143 4.69 -6.28 -0.47
N TYR A 144 5.15 -7.36 0.15
CA TYR A 144 4.31 -8.21 1.00
C TYR A 144 3.77 -7.47 2.23
N GLN A 145 4.61 -6.69 2.91
CA GLN A 145 4.22 -5.90 4.08
C GLN A 145 3.20 -4.82 3.71
N ILE A 146 3.47 -4.09 2.62
CA ILE A 146 2.60 -3.03 2.11
C ILE A 146 1.26 -3.62 1.65
N ARG A 147 1.27 -4.72 0.88
CA ARG A 147 0.06 -5.44 0.50
C ARG A 147 -0.77 -5.85 1.72
N GLY A 148 -0.13 -6.27 2.80
CA GLY A 148 -0.78 -6.67 4.05
C GLY A 148 -1.44 -5.51 4.82
N ARG A 149 -1.32 -4.26 4.36
CA ARG A 149 -1.99 -3.09 4.97
C ARG A 149 -3.44 -2.97 4.59
N VAL A 150 -3.90 -3.65 3.57
CA VAL A 150 -5.30 -3.70 3.16
C VAL A 150 -5.94 -5.06 3.51
N GLY A 151 -7.27 -5.13 3.47
CA GLY A 151 -8.01 -6.36 3.69
C GLY A 151 -8.03 -6.81 5.14
N ARG A 152 -8.16 -5.89 6.08
CA ARG A 152 -8.32 -6.17 7.50
C ARG A 152 -9.78 -6.24 7.95
N GLY A 153 -10.71 -5.85 7.07
CA GLY A 153 -12.13 -5.98 7.24
C GLY A 153 -12.74 -7.18 6.52
N VAL A 154 -14.07 -7.25 6.51
CA VAL A 154 -14.85 -8.33 5.85
C VAL A 154 -14.98 -8.13 4.34
N ARG A 155 -14.65 -6.95 3.82
CA ARG A 155 -14.74 -6.62 2.41
C ARG A 155 -13.60 -7.22 1.61
N GLN A 156 -13.85 -7.57 0.35
CA GLN A 156 -12.80 -8.02 -0.57
C GLN A 156 -11.78 -6.90 -0.79
N ALA A 157 -10.50 -7.20 -0.58
CA ALA A 157 -9.40 -6.26 -0.79
C ALA A 157 -8.66 -6.51 -2.10
N PHE A 158 -8.08 -5.44 -2.62
CA PHE A 158 -7.38 -5.41 -3.90
C PHE A 158 -6.02 -4.73 -3.76
N CYS A 159 -5.02 -5.29 -4.43
CA CYS A 159 -3.69 -4.71 -4.55
C CYS A 159 -3.32 -4.62 -6.03
N PHE A 160 -3.00 -3.44 -6.51
CA PHE A 160 -2.58 -3.18 -7.88
C PHE A 160 -1.11 -2.76 -7.90
N LEU A 161 -0.28 -3.58 -8.55
CA LEU A 161 1.14 -3.32 -8.78
C LEU A 161 1.27 -2.66 -10.16
N CYS A 162 1.43 -1.35 -10.19
CA CYS A 162 1.43 -0.56 -11.42
C CYS A 162 2.86 -0.29 -11.89
N ILE A 163 3.32 -1.07 -12.87
CA ILE A 163 4.65 -0.94 -13.47
C ILE A 163 4.67 0.15 -14.54
N PRO A 164 5.78 0.87 -14.76
CA PRO A 164 5.85 1.90 -15.80
C PRO A 164 5.72 1.30 -17.19
N LYS A 165 5.03 2.02 -18.09
CA LYS A 165 5.04 1.71 -19.52
C LYS A 165 6.42 1.97 -20.08
N LYS A 166 7.14 0.91 -20.48
CA LYS A 166 8.42 0.89 -21.20
C LYS A 166 9.73 1.11 -20.41
N HIS A 167 10.66 0.22 -20.71
CA HIS A 167 12.14 0.32 -20.82
C HIS A 167 13.01 0.50 -19.56
N ILE A 168 12.46 0.52 -18.35
CA ILE A 168 13.27 0.74 -17.15
C ILE A 168 13.18 -0.43 -16.16
N LEU A 169 12.69 -1.56 -16.60
CA LEU A 169 12.74 -2.75 -15.76
C LEU A 169 14.12 -3.40 -15.89
N LEU A 170 14.88 -3.40 -14.82
CA LEU A 170 16.08 -4.22 -14.72
C LEU A 170 15.67 -5.70 -14.88
N PRO A 171 16.53 -6.57 -15.47
CA PRO A 171 16.20 -7.98 -15.69
C PRO A 171 15.61 -8.68 -14.46
N ASN A 172 16.14 -8.40 -13.27
CA ASN A 172 15.71 -8.99 -12.00
C ASN A 172 14.31 -8.52 -11.53
N ALA A 173 13.71 -7.53 -12.18
CA ALA A 173 12.37 -7.07 -11.85
C ALA A 173 11.27 -7.93 -12.48
N PHE A 174 11.58 -8.71 -13.52
CA PHE A 174 10.66 -9.66 -14.15
C PHE A 174 10.55 -10.98 -13.38
N GLU A 175 11.51 -11.29 -12.52
CA GLU A 175 11.56 -12.54 -11.74
C GLU A 175 10.82 -12.41 -10.38
N ARG A 176 10.31 -11.24 -10.06
CA ARG A 176 9.57 -10.94 -8.81
C ARG A 176 8.08 -10.86 -9.06
#